data_1df9b91874208debdd73a5f7bc815d1b
#
_entry.id   1df9b91874208debdd73a5f7bc815d1b
#
_cell.length_a   1.000
_cell.length_b   1.000
_cell.length_c   1.000
_cell.angle_alpha   90.00
_cell.angle_beta   90.00
_cell.angle_gamma   90.00
#
_symmetry.space_group_name_H-M   'P 1'
#
loop_
_entity.id
_entity.type
_entity.pdbx_description
1 polymer ?
#
loop_
_entity_poly.entity_id
_entity_poly.type
_entity_poly.pdbx_seq_one_letter_code
_entity_poly.pdbx_strand_id
1 'polypeptide(L)'
;MSGFGSNEVDRRAFLAAGGAALANAALSACMPRRITTAAPPAPGVATGTLGTIGGAPSLAVPRISWDRVIRTTVGLRPHRESGFVLRAEKFDDKTVIHDYGFGGAGMSLAWGCGAMVADIALEQATRRAAVLGCGSPGLTAARQLQRRGFEVTIYAMAIPPDTTSNMSWAGFTPTSGLVTRRTPEWDAQFRRAAEISYRELQLLVDHPGYGVYWIDSYAATDIDPRSVTGNSIRDRYGEGGDLLPQPLWPERNEEILGPGEHPFPTKYAIRSPSLGIEPNLYLDRLVRDFMIFGGKIVIRKFDTVRDLMSLPESLVVNCTGLGSKTLFNDNEIEPIKGQLTVCVPQPELNYRVSGRLSKDAAFTDINPRSDGIVVGNMRDRGNWSLEPNMEVRQQNMDAAIQFCAAMRPALHRGQLTKSSRPSTAPSLGEFLGAES
;
A
#
# COMPACT_ATOMS: atom_id res chain seq x y z
N MET A 1 59.59 -62.82 -35.84
CA MET A 1 59.19 -62.58 -34.49
C MET A 1 58.76 -61.11 -34.41
N SER A 2 57.55 -60.96 -34.30
CA SER A 2 56.62 -59.84 -34.29
C SER A 2 56.86 -58.86 -33.16
N GLY A 3 56.78 -57.58 -33.46
CA GLY A 3 56.70 -56.52 -32.45
C GLY A 3 55.73 -55.46 -32.95
N PHE A 4 54.53 -55.46 -32.46
CA PHE A 4 53.51 -54.42 -32.70
C PHE A 4 53.85 -53.17 -31.89
N GLY A 5 54.02 -52.03 -32.56
CA GLY A 5 54.10 -50.73 -31.98
C GLY A 5 52.70 -50.18 -31.70
N SER A 6 52.41 -49.89 -30.45
CA SER A 6 51.14 -49.24 -30.01
C SER A 6 51.24 -47.73 -30.21
N ASN A 7 50.43 -47.18 -31.08
CA ASN A 7 50.16 -45.74 -31.14
C ASN A 7 49.31 -45.33 -29.94
N GLU A 8 49.94 -44.76 -28.93
CA GLU A 8 49.25 -44.01 -27.88
C GLU A 8 48.80 -42.68 -28.48
N VAL A 9 47.52 -42.61 -28.82
CA VAL A 9 46.86 -41.34 -29.13
C VAL A 9 46.72 -40.59 -27.81
N ASP A 10 47.31 -39.41 -27.78
CA ASP A 10 47.31 -38.54 -26.59
C ASP A 10 45.88 -38.14 -26.23
N ARG A 11 45.32 -38.83 -25.26
CA ARG A 11 43.98 -38.60 -24.70
C ARG A 11 43.78 -37.18 -24.16
N ARG A 12 44.85 -36.48 -23.82
CA ARG A 12 44.77 -35.11 -23.28
C ARG A 12 44.49 -34.08 -24.40
N ALA A 13 45.01 -34.28 -25.59
CA ALA A 13 44.74 -33.40 -26.72
C ALA A 13 43.31 -33.53 -27.22
N PHE A 14 42.73 -34.75 -27.18
CA PHE A 14 41.35 -35.01 -27.58
C PHE A 14 40.33 -34.41 -26.58
N LEU A 15 40.60 -34.43 -25.29
CA LEU A 15 39.73 -33.87 -24.29
C LEU A 15 39.79 -32.33 -24.23
N ALA A 16 40.89 -31.71 -24.62
CA ALA A 16 41.00 -30.25 -24.69
C ALA A 16 40.23 -29.68 -25.89
N ALA A 17 40.24 -30.34 -27.04
CA ALA A 17 39.50 -29.90 -28.25
C ALA A 17 37.99 -30.15 -28.14
N GLY A 18 37.58 -31.29 -27.54
CA GLY A 18 36.16 -31.60 -27.31
C GLY A 18 35.49 -30.74 -26.26
N GLY A 19 36.22 -30.34 -25.21
CA GLY A 19 35.74 -29.52 -24.14
C GLY A 19 35.41 -28.08 -24.59
N ALA A 20 36.22 -27.49 -25.44
CA ALA A 20 35.99 -26.14 -25.95
C ALA A 20 34.77 -26.05 -26.89
N ALA A 21 34.53 -27.06 -27.68
CA ALA A 21 33.36 -27.11 -28.60
C ALA A 21 32.04 -27.32 -27.82
N LEU A 22 32.03 -28.13 -26.77
CA LEU A 22 30.86 -28.34 -25.91
C LEU A 22 30.55 -27.16 -25.01
N ALA A 23 31.56 -26.43 -24.51
CA ALA A 23 31.35 -25.23 -23.70
C ALA A 23 30.72 -24.11 -24.53
N ASN A 24 31.10 -23.91 -25.78
CA ASN A 24 30.47 -22.91 -26.64
C ASN A 24 29.04 -23.28 -27.07
N ALA A 25 28.74 -24.56 -27.23
CA ALA A 25 27.36 -25.01 -27.52
C ALA A 25 26.44 -24.90 -26.30
N ALA A 26 26.97 -25.14 -25.06
CA ALA A 26 26.20 -25.00 -23.82
C ALA A 26 25.92 -23.54 -23.46
N LEU A 27 26.84 -22.61 -23.73
CA LEU A 27 26.64 -21.18 -23.51
C LEU A 27 25.64 -20.56 -24.49
N SER A 28 25.52 -21.07 -25.71
CA SER A 28 24.49 -20.63 -26.68
C SER A 28 23.08 -21.18 -26.38
N ALA A 29 22.97 -22.28 -25.64
CA ALA A 29 21.67 -22.85 -25.25
C ALA A 29 21.09 -22.25 -23.96
N CYS A 30 21.91 -21.54 -23.17
CA CYS A 30 21.47 -20.88 -21.93
C CYS A 30 21.19 -19.37 -22.07
N MET A 31 21.30 -18.78 -23.26
CA MET A 31 20.77 -17.45 -23.46
C MET A 31 19.25 -17.55 -23.53
N PRO A 32 18.50 -16.95 -22.59
CA PRO A 32 17.06 -16.88 -22.72
C PRO A 32 16.78 -16.16 -24.05
N ARG A 33 16.15 -16.88 -24.96
CA ARG A 33 15.57 -16.30 -26.15
C ARG A 33 14.71 -15.15 -25.66
N ARG A 34 15.10 -13.90 -25.92
CA ARG A 34 14.21 -12.77 -25.74
C ARG A 34 12.98 -13.04 -26.58
N ILE A 35 11.97 -13.61 -25.94
CA ILE A 35 10.61 -13.47 -26.42
C ILE A 35 10.33 -12.00 -26.19
N THR A 36 10.44 -11.20 -27.22
CA THR A 36 9.82 -9.90 -27.30
C THR A 36 8.30 -10.11 -27.39
N THR A 37 7.71 -10.64 -26.32
CA THR A 37 6.35 -10.27 -26.03
C THR A 37 6.50 -8.80 -25.63
N ALA A 38 6.09 -7.91 -26.52
CA ALA A 38 5.81 -6.54 -26.10
C ALA A 38 5.00 -6.68 -24.82
N ALA A 39 5.58 -6.28 -23.69
CA ALA A 39 4.81 -6.11 -22.47
C ALA A 39 3.59 -5.29 -22.90
N PRO A 40 2.36 -5.65 -22.50
CA PRO A 40 1.24 -4.75 -22.69
C PRO A 40 1.75 -3.40 -22.15
N PRO A 41 1.54 -2.29 -22.88
CA PRO A 41 1.97 -1.00 -22.40
C PRO A 41 1.47 -0.93 -20.96
N ALA A 42 2.37 -0.67 -20.02
CA ALA A 42 1.97 -0.28 -18.67
C ALA A 42 0.87 0.74 -18.89
N PRO A 43 -0.28 0.67 -18.17
CA PRO A 43 -1.34 1.64 -18.31
C PRO A 43 -0.61 2.97 -18.24
N GLY A 44 -0.58 3.68 -19.37
CA GLY A 44 0.23 4.87 -19.49
C GLY A 44 -0.23 5.77 -18.37
N VAL A 45 0.62 5.99 -17.38
CA VAL A 45 0.62 7.26 -16.71
C VAL A 45 0.71 8.21 -17.90
N ALA A 46 -0.44 8.78 -18.26
CA ALA A 46 -0.46 9.88 -19.18
C ALA A 46 0.46 10.90 -18.49
N THR A 47 1.72 10.92 -18.91
CA THR A 47 2.54 12.10 -18.79
C THR A 47 1.79 13.13 -19.63
N GLY A 48 0.69 13.61 -19.04
CA GLY A 48 -0.01 14.77 -19.54
C GLY A 48 1.04 15.82 -19.59
N THR A 49 1.59 16.03 -20.78
CA THR A 49 2.22 17.30 -21.11
C THR A 49 1.27 18.33 -20.51
N LEU A 50 1.75 18.97 -19.45
CA LEU A 50 1.12 20.18 -18.89
C LEU A 50 1.06 21.22 -20.01
N GLY A 51 0.11 21.03 -20.91
CA GLY A 51 -0.39 22.05 -21.77
C GLY A 51 -1.12 23.03 -20.87
N THR A 52 -0.42 23.99 -20.33
CA THR A 52 -0.98 25.21 -19.76
C THR A 52 -1.69 26.00 -20.85
N ILE A 53 -2.88 25.55 -21.17
CA ILE A 53 -3.88 26.38 -21.81
C ILE A 53 -4.92 26.61 -20.71
N GLY A 54 -5.09 27.88 -20.29
CA GLY A 54 -5.90 28.32 -19.16
C GLY A 54 -7.37 27.88 -19.22
N GLY A 55 -7.62 26.67 -18.72
CA GLY A 55 -8.93 26.11 -18.45
C GLY A 55 -8.82 25.18 -17.25
N ALA A 56 -9.87 25.13 -16.41
CA ALA A 56 -9.97 24.13 -15.36
C ALA A 56 -9.75 22.72 -15.97
N PRO A 57 -8.99 21.81 -15.32
CA PRO A 57 -8.74 20.49 -15.88
C PRO A 57 -10.05 19.79 -16.17
N SER A 58 -10.21 19.29 -17.40
CA SER A 58 -11.36 18.48 -17.77
C SER A 58 -11.23 17.14 -17.08
N LEU A 59 -11.91 16.97 -15.95
CA LEU A 59 -11.95 15.72 -15.21
C LEU A 59 -12.99 14.78 -15.84
N ALA A 60 -12.58 13.57 -16.17
CA ALA A 60 -13.47 12.56 -16.71
C ALA A 60 -14.54 12.17 -15.65
N VAL A 61 -15.79 12.04 -16.06
CA VAL A 61 -16.85 11.57 -15.17
C VAL A 61 -16.68 10.07 -14.92
N PRO A 62 -16.66 9.60 -13.64
CA PRO A 62 -16.60 8.19 -13.35
C PRO A 62 -17.83 7.44 -13.86
N ARG A 63 -17.63 6.40 -14.64
CA ARG A 63 -18.71 5.55 -15.19
C ARG A 63 -19.06 4.45 -14.19
N ILE A 64 -19.96 4.77 -13.27
CA ILE A 64 -20.40 3.86 -12.21
C ILE A 64 -21.85 3.49 -12.47
N SER A 65 -22.11 2.18 -12.58
CA SER A 65 -23.46 1.60 -12.76
C SER A 65 -23.46 0.14 -12.33
N TRP A 66 -24.64 -0.41 -12.09
CA TRP A 66 -24.80 -1.78 -11.60
C TRP A 66 -24.30 -2.85 -12.59
N ASP A 67 -24.50 -2.62 -13.88
CA ASP A 67 -24.04 -3.50 -14.98
C ASP A 67 -22.51 -3.51 -15.10
N ARG A 68 -21.82 -2.56 -14.50
CA ARG A 68 -20.36 -2.46 -14.50
C ARG A 68 -19.69 -3.03 -13.24
N VAL A 69 -20.47 -3.58 -12.31
CA VAL A 69 -19.91 -4.18 -11.09
C VAL A 69 -19.23 -5.51 -11.42
N ILE A 70 -17.95 -5.63 -11.07
CA ILE A 70 -17.15 -6.86 -11.24
C ILE A 70 -17.26 -7.73 -10.00
N ARG A 71 -17.07 -7.14 -8.79
CA ARG A 71 -17.00 -7.87 -7.53
C ARG A 71 -17.29 -6.96 -6.33
N THR A 72 -17.56 -7.58 -5.20
CA THR A 72 -17.53 -6.93 -3.89
C THR A 72 -16.50 -7.63 -3.01
N THR A 73 -15.68 -6.86 -2.32
CA THR A 73 -14.65 -7.37 -1.41
C THR A 73 -14.94 -6.94 0.02
N VAL A 74 -14.64 -7.81 0.98
CA VAL A 74 -14.77 -7.55 2.41
C VAL A 74 -13.42 -7.77 3.07
N GLY A 75 -13.01 -6.83 3.91
CA GLY A 75 -11.78 -6.93 4.70
C GLY A 75 -12.04 -6.56 6.16
N LEU A 76 -11.40 -7.29 7.06
CA LEU A 76 -11.49 -7.05 8.50
C LEU A 76 -10.23 -6.33 8.98
N ARG A 77 -10.33 -5.02 9.23
CA ARG A 77 -9.21 -4.22 9.73
C ARG A 77 -8.91 -4.61 11.17
N PRO A 78 -7.67 -4.97 11.53
CA PRO A 78 -7.29 -5.30 12.90
C PRO A 78 -7.17 -4.01 13.72
N HIS A 79 -8.21 -3.69 14.47
CA HIS A 79 -8.31 -2.44 15.22
C HIS A 79 -7.98 -2.64 16.70
N ARG A 80 -7.28 -1.66 17.26
CA ARG A 80 -7.04 -1.48 18.69
C ARG A 80 -7.21 0.01 19.03
N GLU A 81 -7.90 0.32 20.09
CA GLU A 81 -8.07 1.72 20.54
C GLU A 81 -6.76 2.36 20.97
N SER A 82 -5.81 1.55 21.50
CA SER A 82 -4.47 1.98 21.84
C SER A 82 -3.49 2.01 20.66
N GLY A 83 -3.97 1.74 19.44
CA GLY A 83 -3.17 1.71 18.22
C GLY A 83 -2.36 0.43 18.01
N PHE A 84 -1.45 0.45 17.06
CA PHE A 84 -0.63 -0.71 16.75
C PHE A 84 0.34 -1.06 17.90
N VAL A 85 0.71 -2.33 17.95
CA VAL A 85 1.71 -2.84 18.90
C VAL A 85 3.04 -2.99 18.19
N LEU A 86 4.08 -2.33 18.72
CA LEU A 86 5.46 -2.47 18.27
C LEU A 86 6.37 -2.60 19.49
N ARG A 87 6.68 -3.82 19.88
CA ARG A 87 7.58 -4.13 21.01
C ARG A 87 8.10 -5.55 20.96
N ALA A 88 9.22 -5.81 21.60
CA ALA A 88 9.72 -7.17 21.83
C ALA A 88 9.20 -7.74 23.14
N GLU A 89 8.97 -9.06 23.16
CA GLU A 89 8.56 -9.83 24.32
C GLU A 89 9.25 -11.19 24.32
N LYS A 90 9.61 -11.71 25.49
CA LYS A 90 10.22 -13.03 25.64
C LYS A 90 9.15 -14.09 25.93
N PHE A 91 9.24 -15.20 25.17
CA PHE A 91 8.47 -16.42 25.39
C PHE A 91 9.43 -17.60 25.39
N ASP A 92 9.78 -18.09 26.56
CA ASP A 92 10.78 -19.14 26.76
C ASP A 92 12.13 -18.78 26.07
N ASP A 93 12.57 -19.57 25.10
CA ASP A 93 13.78 -19.35 24.31
C ASP A 93 13.57 -18.42 23.11
N LYS A 94 12.35 -18.00 22.83
CA LYS A 94 11.99 -17.11 21.70
C LYS A 94 11.95 -15.65 22.11
N THR A 95 12.38 -14.78 21.19
CA THR A 95 12.05 -13.36 21.24
C THR A 95 10.99 -13.11 20.18
N VAL A 96 9.83 -12.60 20.59
CA VAL A 96 8.75 -12.20 19.68
C VAL A 96 8.71 -10.68 19.58
N ILE A 97 8.85 -10.14 18.36
CA ILE A 97 8.64 -8.71 18.08
C ILE A 97 7.25 -8.58 17.50
N HIS A 98 6.39 -7.88 18.20
CA HIS A 98 5.02 -7.62 17.75
C HIS A 98 4.99 -6.46 16.76
N ASP A 99 4.23 -6.60 15.67
CA ASP A 99 4.00 -5.59 14.62
C ASP A 99 2.60 -5.79 14.01
N TYR A 100 1.55 -5.40 14.74
CA TYR A 100 0.17 -5.62 14.35
C TYR A 100 -0.79 -4.58 14.95
N GLY A 101 -2.09 -4.62 14.58
CA GLY A 101 -3.13 -3.80 15.20
C GLY A 101 -3.34 -2.43 14.55
N PHE A 102 -3.05 -2.29 13.27
CA PHE A 102 -3.03 -1.01 12.53
C PHE A 102 -4.40 -0.37 12.26
N GLY A 103 -5.52 -1.03 12.51
CA GLY A 103 -6.85 -0.47 12.37
C GLY A 103 -7.25 0.02 10.97
N GLY A 104 -6.50 -0.37 9.94
CA GLY A 104 -6.68 0.08 8.56
C GLY A 104 -5.51 0.91 8.02
N ALA A 105 -4.61 1.41 8.88
CA ALA A 105 -3.42 2.18 8.48
C ALA A 105 -2.22 1.31 8.05
N GLY A 106 -2.36 -0.03 8.00
CA GLY A 106 -1.25 -0.95 7.73
C GLY A 106 -0.53 -0.68 6.41
N MET A 107 -1.24 -0.35 5.33
CA MET A 107 -0.60 -0.01 4.05
C MET A 107 0.25 1.27 4.13
N SER A 108 -0.13 2.20 5.02
CA SER A 108 0.55 3.48 5.20
C SER A 108 1.74 3.42 6.15
N LEU A 109 1.72 2.54 7.16
CA LEU A 109 2.69 2.53 8.26
C LEU A 109 3.67 1.37 8.21
N ALA A 110 3.39 0.34 7.41
CA ALA A 110 4.09 -0.93 7.47
C ALA A 110 5.60 -0.84 7.18
N TRP A 111 6.05 0.02 6.26
CA TRP A 111 7.49 0.19 6.00
C TRP A 111 8.25 0.75 7.21
N GLY A 112 7.67 1.75 7.86
CA GLY A 112 8.29 2.37 9.03
C GLY A 112 8.27 1.45 10.25
N CYS A 113 7.14 0.76 10.50
CA CYS A 113 7.07 -0.23 11.56
C CYS A 113 8.03 -1.39 11.29
N GLY A 114 8.08 -1.90 10.04
CA GLY A 114 9.04 -2.93 9.64
C GLY A 114 10.50 -2.50 9.81
N ALA A 115 10.82 -1.21 9.57
CA ALA A 115 12.16 -0.69 9.83
C ALA A 115 12.49 -0.72 11.33
N MET A 116 11.56 -0.29 12.19
CA MET A 116 11.74 -0.35 13.64
C MET A 116 11.77 -1.78 14.18
N VAL A 117 10.98 -2.71 13.60
CA VAL A 117 11.09 -4.16 13.87
C VAL A 117 12.51 -4.64 13.60
N ALA A 118 13.07 -4.25 12.45
CA ALA A 118 14.42 -4.68 12.09
C ALA A 118 15.50 -4.03 12.96
N ASP A 119 15.31 -2.80 13.44
CA ASP A 119 16.21 -2.18 14.43
C ASP A 119 16.23 -2.97 15.75
N ILE A 120 15.05 -3.36 16.28
CA ILE A 120 14.93 -4.22 17.48
C ILE A 120 15.56 -5.61 17.22
N ALA A 121 15.36 -6.16 16.01
CA ALA A 121 15.91 -7.46 15.63
C ALA A 121 17.45 -7.47 15.60
N LEU A 122 18.09 -6.34 15.25
CA LEU A 122 19.54 -6.21 15.23
C LEU A 122 20.18 -6.34 16.61
N GLU A 123 19.43 -6.07 17.68
CA GLU A 123 19.89 -6.25 19.08
C GLU A 123 19.96 -7.72 19.48
N GLN A 124 19.37 -8.64 18.69
CA GLN A 124 19.42 -10.07 18.93
C GLN A 124 20.68 -10.72 18.35
N ALA A 125 21.16 -11.78 18.98
CA ALA A 125 22.35 -12.50 18.54
C ALA A 125 22.18 -13.24 17.21
N THR A 126 20.94 -13.60 16.86
CA THR A 126 20.62 -14.33 15.62
C THR A 126 20.47 -13.42 14.43
N ARG A 127 20.71 -13.97 13.22
CA ARG A 127 20.37 -13.35 11.93
C ARG A 127 19.39 -14.20 11.14
N ARG A 128 18.64 -15.07 11.83
CA ARG A 128 17.54 -15.85 11.28
C ARG A 128 16.25 -15.44 11.98
N ALA A 129 15.21 -15.12 11.19
CA ALA A 129 13.93 -14.67 11.70
C ALA A 129 12.75 -15.37 11.02
N ALA A 130 11.76 -15.73 11.83
CA ALA A 130 10.43 -16.10 11.36
C ALA A 130 9.53 -14.86 11.35
N VAL A 131 8.76 -14.64 10.28
CA VAL A 131 7.72 -13.61 10.22
C VAL A 131 6.37 -14.29 10.11
N LEU A 132 5.45 -14.00 11.02
CA LEU A 132 4.12 -14.58 11.03
C LEU A 132 3.14 -13.64 10.31
N GLY A 133 2.65 -14.08 9.15
CA GLY A 133 1.73 -13.33 8.31
C GLY A 133 2.38 -12.79 7.03
N CYS A 134 1.59 -12.77 5.93
CA CYS A 134 2.03 -12.36 4.59
C CYS A 134 1.21 -11.18 4.03
N GLY A 135 0.63 -10.37 4.91
CA GLY A 135 0.03 -9.08 4.57
C GLY A 135 1.08 -7.98 4.46
N SER A 136 0.65 -6.72 4.28
CA SER A 136 1.55 -5.57 4.15
C SER A 136 2.57 -5.48 5.31
N PRO A 137 2.19 -5.57 6.61
CA PRO A 137 3.17 -5.52 7.70
C PRO A 137 4.20 -6.65 7.65
N GLY A 138 3.75 -7.89 7.43
CA GLY A 138 4.66 -9.04 7.37
C GLY A 138 5.65 -8.97 6.22
N LEU A 139 5.19 -8.59 5.03
CA LEU A 139 6.04 -8.44 3.85
C LEU A 139 7.06 -7.31 4.01
N THR A 140 6.64 -6.15 4.52
CA THR A 140 7.56 -5.02 4.72
C THR A 140 8.56 -5.29 5.84
N ALA A 141 8.15 -5.88 6.97
CA ALA A 141 9.05 -6.32 8.03
C ALA A 141 10.07 -7.34 7.51
N ALA A 142 9.63 -8.34 6.75
CA ALA A 142 10.52 -9.33 6.13
C ALA A 142 11.54 -8.68 5.19
N ARG A 143 11.11 -7.71 4.35
CA ARG A 143 12.01 -6.97 3.46
C ARG A 143 12.99 -6.08 4.22
N GLN A 144 12.55 -5.43 5.30
CA GLN A 144 13.43 -4.62 6.14
C GLN A 144 14.47 -5.48 6.88
N LEU A 145 14.10 -6.68 7.33
CA LEU A 145 15.03 -7.66 7.89
C LEU A 145 16.04 -8.14 6.85
N GLN A 146 15.60 -8.50 5.63
CA GLN A 146 16.51 -8.90 4.53
C GLN A 146 17.50 -7.79 4.17
N ARG A 147 17.08 -6.53 4.12
CA ARG A 147 17.96 -5.36 3.88
C ARG A 147 19.06 -5.23 4.94
N ARG A 148 18.86 -5.81 6.13
CA ARG A 148 19.81 -5.82 7.25
C ARG A 148 20.55 -7.17 7.42
N GLY A 149 20.48 -8.04 6.41
CA GLY A 149 21.24 -9.29 6.36
C GLY A 149 20.62 -10.46 7.11
N PHE A 150 19.32 -10.43 7.42
CA PHE A 150 18.63 -11.57 8.01
C PHE A 150 18.22 -12.59 6.93
N GLU A 151 18.36 -13.87 7.27
CA GLU A 151 17.66 -14.97 6.61
C GLU A 151 16.23 -15.02 7.16
N VAL A 152 15.23 -14.89 6.29
CA VAL A 152 13.84 -14.73 6.71
C VAL A 152 12.96 -15.82 6.12
N THR A 153 12.15 -16.45 6.97
CA THR A 153 11.04 -17.31 6.58
C THR A 153 9.73 -16.69 6.99
N ILE A 154 8.81 -16.47 6.04
CA ILE A 154 7.44 -16.07 6.32
C ILE A 154 6.60 -17.33 6.52
N TYR A 155 5.86 -17.37 7.63
CA TYR A 155 4.83 -18.38 7.92
C TYR A 155 3.47 -17.71 7.89
N ALA A 156 2.55 -18.17 7.05
CA ALA A 156 1.26 -17.53 6.90
C ALA A 156 0.16 -18.55 6.56
N MET A 157 -1.05 -18.34 7.06
CA MET A 157 -2.20 -19.16 6.68
C MET A 157 -2.75 -18.80 5.30
N ALA A 158 -2.48 -17.57 4.83
CA ALA A 158 -2.85 -17.05 3.51
C ALA A 158 -1.79 -16.10 3.00
N ILE A 159 -1.64 -16.06 1.70
CA ILE A 159 -0.71 -15.18 0.97
C ILE A 159 -1.51 -14.26 0.02
N PRO A 160 -0.93 -13.16 -0.51
CA PRO A 160 -1.57 -12.41 -1.59
C PRO A 160 -2.00 -13.33 -2.76
N PRO A 161 -3.21 -13.17 -3.33
CA PRO A 161 -4.15 -12.06 -3.12
C PRO A 161 -5.16 -12.25 -1.95
N ASP A 162 -5.05 -13.28 -1.14
CA ASP A 162 -6.07 -13.69 -0.16
C ASP A 162 -5.81 -13.11 1.24
N THR A 163 -5.09 -12.00 1.35
CA THR A 163 -4.84 -11.33 2.63
C THR A 163 -5.81 -10.17 2.86
N THR A 164 -6.04 -9.80 4.12
CA THR A 164 -6.81 -8.58 4.47
C THR A 164 -6.23 -7.33 3.79
N SER A 165 -4.90 -7.27 3.60
CA SER A 165 -4.24 -6.13 2.94
C SER A 165 -4.67 -5.97 1.48
N ASN A 166 -4.99 -7.07 0.77
CA ASN A 166 -5.50 -7.02 -0.60
C ASN A 166 -6.91 -6.42 -0.69
N MET A 167 -7.70 -6.52 0.38
CA MET A 167 -9.07 -6.01 0.44
C MET A 167 -9.13 -4.53 0.83
N SER A 168 -7.98 -3.84 0.91
CA SER A 168 -7.93 -2.45 1.36
C SER A 168 -8.27 -1.47 0.25
N TRP A 169 -8.76 -0.29 0.65
CA TRP A 169 -8.88 0.89 -0.22
C TRP A 169 -7.52 1.30 -0.80
N ALA A 170 -6.53 1.27 0.04
CA ALA A 170 -5.12 1.56 -0.13
C ALA A 170 -4.78 2.99 -0.62
N GLY A 171 -3.74 3.49 0.01
CA GLY A 171 -3.18 4.82 -0.18
C GLY A 171 -2.42 5.22 1.08
N PHE A 172 -1.74 6.34 1.05
CA PHE A 172 -1.08 6.87 2.26
C PHE A 172 -2.10 7.66 3.09
N THR A 173 -2.70 6.98 4.06
CA THR A 173 -3.67 7.52 5.03
C THR A 173 -3.34 7.03 6.44
N PRO A 174 -2.19 7.46 7.02
CA PRO A 174 -1.66 6.87 8.25
C PRO A 174 -2.56 7.06 9.47
N THR A 175 -3.41 8.09 9.49
CA THR A 175 -4.33 8.39 10.59
C THR A 175 -5.65 7.63 10.51
N SER A 176 -5.85 6.76 9.51
CA SER A 176 -7.10 6.00 9.33
C SER A 176 -7.33 4.92 10.39
N GLY A 177 -6.37 4.68 11.28
CA GLY A 177 -6.43 3.66 12.33
C GLY A 177 -7.40 3.92 13.46
N LEU A 178 -7.98 5.12 13.60
CA LEU A 178 -8.97 5.49 14.63
C LEU A 178 -8.48 5.25 16.08
N VAL A 179 -7.27 5.68 16.39
CA VAL A 179 -6.66 5.47 17.71
C VAL A 179 -7.19 6.50 18.70
N THR A 180 -7.74 6.05 19.81
CA THR A 180 -8.39 6.92 20.83
C THR A 180 -7.64 6.96 22.17
N ARG A 181 -6.83 5.93 22.47
CA ARG A 181 -6.05 5.82 23.71
C ARG A 181 -4.56 5.81 23.42
N ARG A 182 -3.98 6.99 23.18
CA ARG A 182 -2.57 7.16 22.83
C ARG A 182 -1.69 7.41 24.06
N THR A 183 -0.41 7.03 23.95
CA THR A 183 0.64 7.44 24.88
C THR A 183 1.71 8.24 24.13
N PRO A 184 2.52 9.07 24.82
CA PRO A 184 3.63 9.79 24.19
C PRO A 184 4.62 8.88 23.44
N GLU A 185 4.86 7.67 23.97
CA GLU A 185 5.76 6.67 23.38
C GLU A 185 5.17 6.13 22.07
N TRP A 186 3.87 5.83 22.08
CA TRP A 186 3.16 5.40 20.86
C TRP A 186 3.16 6.51 19.82
N ASP A 187 2.90 7.76 20.23
CA ASP A 187 2.93 8.93 19.35
C ASP A 187 4.29 9.09 18.67
N ALA A 188 5.39 8.88 19.41
CA ALA A 188 6.74 8.93 18.87
C ALA A 188 6.98 7.79 17.85
N GLN A 189 6.53 6.57 18.15
CA GLN A 189 6.59 5.45 17.21
C GLN A 189 5.77 5.72 15.95
N PHE A 190 4.56 6.26 16.10
CA PHE A 190 3.69 6.60 14.99
C PHE A 190 4.33 7.63 14.05
N ARG A 191 4.86 8.75 14.59
CA ARG A 191 5.53 9.78 13.78
C ARG A 191 6.69 9.20 12.99
N ARG A 192 7.55 8.43 13.66
CA ARG A 192 8.69 7.75 13.03
C ARG A 192 8.23 6.77 11.94
N ALA A 193 7.19 5.97 12.22
CA ALA A 193 6.64 5.03 11.25
C ALA A 193 6.06 5.76 10.03
N ALA A 194 5.28 6.82 10.23
CA ALA A 194 4.68 7.60 9.16
C ALA A 194 5.74 8.24 8.27
N GLU A 195 6.77 8.83 8.85
CA GLU A 195 7.86 9.49 8.13
C GLU A 195 8.66 8.50 7.28
N ILE A 196 9.12 7.39 7.87
CA ILE A 196 9.87 6.36 7.15
C ILE A 196 9.01 5.75 6.02
N SER A 197 7.75 5.43 6.33
CA SER A 197 6.84 4.84 5.33
C SER A 197 6.57 5.79 4.17
N TYR A 198 6.38 7.07 4.44
CA TYR A 198 6.16 8.06 3.38
C TYR A 198 7.36 8.14 2.43
N ARG A 199 8.59 8.19 2.97
CA ARG A 199 9.81 8.18 2.17
C ARG A 199 9.96 6.90 1.35
N GLU A 200 9.75 5.75 1.97
CA GLU A 200 9.82 4.45 1.26
C GLU A 200 8.79 4.37 0.12
N LEU A 201 7.55 4.82 0.35
CA LEU A 201 6.52 4.82 -0.68
C LEU A 201 6.85 5.79 -1.81
N GLN A 202 7.42 6.97 -1.52
CA GLN A 202 7.89 7.90 -2.55
C GLN A 202 8.97 7.30 -3.44
N LEU A 203 9.90 6.51 -2.88
CA LEU A 203 10.92 5.80 -3.65
C LEU A 203 10.32 4.72 -4.58
N LEU A 204 9.10 4.26 -4.29
CA LEU A 204 8.40 3.26 -5.09
C LEU A 204 7.47 3.89 -6.16
N VAL A 205 7.26 5.22 -6.12
CA VAL A 205 6.49 5.92 -7.14
C VAL A 205 7.17 5.72 -8.49
N ASP A 206 6.38 5.40 -9.50
CA ASP A 206 6.84 5.13 -10.86
C ASP A 206 7.84 3.97 -11.00
N HIS A 207 8.13 3.27 -9.90
CA HIS A 207 8.94 2.06 -10.00
C HIS A 207 8.10 0.91 -10.58
N PRO A 208 8.52 0.29 -11.69
CA PRO A 208 7.71 -0.68 -12.40
C PRO A 208 7.19 -1.82 -11.52
N GLY A 209 5.89 -2.04 -11.52
CA GLY A 209 5.22 -3.16 -10.88
C GLY A 209 4.89 -3.00 -9.40
N TYR A 210 5.24 -1.88 -8.74
CA TYR A 210 4.81 -1.66 -7.36
C TYR A 210 3.40 -1.08 -7.23
N GLY A 211 2.85 -0.47 -8.27
CA GLY A 211 1.52 0.14 -8.19
C GLY A 211 1.41 1.25 -7.15
N VAL A 212 2.49 1.98 -6.91
CA VAL A 212 2.53 3.19 -6.08
C VAL A 212 2.64 4.40 -7.01
N TYR A 213 1.75 5.38 -6.84
CA TYR A 213 1.64 6.50 -7.76
C TYR A 213 1.09 7.76 -7.08
N TRP A 214 1.36 8.92 -7.67
CA TRP A 214 0.70 10.17 -7.28
C TRP A 214 -0.65 10.30 -7.95
N ILE A 215 -1.65 10.76 -7.20
CA ILE A 215 -3.02 11.00 -7.68
C ILE A 215 -3.61 12.22 -7.01
N ASP A 216 -4.34 13.03 -7.76
CA ASP A 216 -5.15 14.11 -7.18
C ASP A 216 -6.36 13.53 -6.44
N SER A 217 -6.52 13.96 -5.19
CA SER A 217 -7.68 13.64 -4.36
C SER A 217 -8.56 14.86 -4.19
N TYR A 218 -9.87 14.72 -4.46
CA TYR A 218 -10.85 15.78 -4.30
C TYR A 218 -11.81 15.44 -3.17
N ALA A 219 -11.93 16.34 -2.20
CA ALA A 219 -12.99 16.30 -1.19
C ALA A 219 -14.07 17.33 -1.55
N ALA A 220 -15.19 16.84 -2.10
CA ALA A 220 -16.30 17.66 -2.54
C ALA A 220 -17.23 18.01 -1.35
N THR A 221 -17.53 19.30 -1.15
CA THR A 221 -18.28 19.82 0.01
C THR A 221 -19.09 21.06 -0.31
N ASP A 222 -20.22 21.24 0.38
CA ASP A 222 -21.02 22.48 0.32
C ASP A 222 -20.61 23.51 1.39
N ILE A 223 -19.78 23.10 2.34
CA ILE A 223 -19.25 23.97 3.38
C ILE A 223 -18.01 24.68 2.82
N ASP A 224 -17.98 26.02 2.93
CA ASP A 224 -16.75 26.75 2.56
C ASP A 224 -15.60 26.32 3.48
N PRO A 225 -14.55 25.68 2.96
CA PRO A 225 -13.44 25.22 3.79
C PRO A 225 -12.71 26.35 4.50
N ARG A 226 -12.80 27.59 4.00
CA ARG A 226 -12.20 28.78 4.62
C ARG A 226 -12.97 29.28 5.83
N SER A 227 -14.25 28.90 5.95
CA SER A 227 -15.11 29.26 7.09
C SER A 227 -14.96 28.34 8.30
N VAL A 228 -14.29 27.20 8.13
CA VAL A 228 -14.06 26.23 9.21
C VAL A 228 -12.90 26.73 10.08
N THR A 229 -13.24 27.41 11.18
CA THR A 229 -12.27 27.83 12.20
C THR A 229 -12.11 26.75 13.25
N GLY A 230 -10.88 26.40 13.62
CA GLY A 230 -10.58 25.41 14.64
C GLY A 230 -9.75 24.24 14.15
N ASN A 231 -9.63 23.20 14.93
CA ASN A 231 -8.80 22.03 14.69
C ASN A 231 -9.24 21.20 13.44
N SER A 232 -9.28 21.87 12.28
CA SER A 232 -9.72 21.30 11.00
C SER A 232 -8.94 20.01 10.62
N ILE A 233 -7.71 19.88 11.08
CA ILE A 233 -6.89 18.68 10.94
C ILE A 233 -7.50 17.52 11.71
N ARG A 234 -7.90 17.72 12.99
CA ARG A 234 -8.56 16.69 13.79
C ARG A 234 -9.86 16.20 13.15
N ASP A 235 -10.67 17.14 12.65
CA ASP A 235 -11.96 16.83 12.07
C ASP A 235 -11.85 16.13 10.71
N ARG A 236 -10.78 16.40 9.94
CA ARG A 236 -10.53 15.76 8.63
C ARG A 236 -9.88 14.40 8.73
N TYR A 237 -8.92 14.23 9.63
CA TYR A 237 -8.06 13.04 9.71
C TYR A 237 -8.33 12.18 10.94
N GLY A 238 -9.34 12.51 11.72
CA GLY A 238 -9.66 11.85 12.97
C GLY A 238 -8.69 12.21 14.10
N GLU A 239 -8.80 11.50 15.21
CA GLU A 239 -8.00 11.74 16.42
C GLU A 239 -6.53 11.34 16.24
N GLY A 240 -5.79 11.93 15.40
CA GLY A 240 -4.39 11.57 15.12
C GLY A 240 -3.77 12.45 14.05
N GLY A 241 -4.57 13.35 13.46
CA GLY A 241 -4.07 14.28 12.44
C GLY A 241 -2.97 15.20 12.96
N ASP A 242 -3.00 15.52 14.24
CA ASP A 242 -1.97 16.29 14.94
C ASP A 242 -0.63 15.55 15.10
N LEU A 243 -0.60 14.24 14.85
CA LEU A 243 0.60 13.41 14.92
C LEU A 243 1.45 13.43 13.67
N LEU A 244 0.88 13.84 12.54
CA LEU A 244 1.64 13.86 11.28
C LEU A 244 2.73 14.95 11.37
N PRO A 245 3.98 14.61 11.03
CA PRO A 245 5.02 15.61 10.85
C PRO A 245 4.58 16.65 9.81
N GLN A 246 4.93 17.91 10.03
CA GLN A 246 4.53 19.03 9.15
C GLN A 246 4.74 18.77 7.64
N PRO A 247 5.85 18.15 7.18
CA PRO A 247 6.04 17.83 5.76
C PRO A 247 4.98 16.88 5.19
N LEU A 248 4.32 16.08 6.05
CA LEU A 248 3.29 15.12 5.67
C LEU A 248 1.87 15.71 5.75
N TRP A 249 1.73 16.97 6.16
CA TRP A 249 0.42 17.61 6.24
C TRP A 249 -0.12 17.88 4.84
N PRO A 250 -1.27 17.32 4.49
CA PRO A 250 -1.89 17.53 3.17
C PRO A 250 -2.17 19.00 2.89
N GLU A 251 -2.45 19.79 3.91
CA GLU A 251 -2.82 21.21 3.83
C GLU A 251 -1.79 22.10 3.13
N ARG A 252 -0.51 21.71 3.15
CA ARG A 252 0.54 22.50 2.46
C ARG A 252 0.37 22.56 0.95
N ASN A 253 -0.33 21.55 0.38
CA ASN A 253 -0.53 21.42 -1.06
C ASN A 253 -2.02 21.38 -1.42
N GLU A 254 -2.90 21.80 -0.51
CA GLU A 254 -4.34 21.87 -0.78
C GLU A 254 -4.69 23.09 -1.60
N GLU A 255 -5.54 22.88 -2.57
CA GLU A 255 -6.16 23.92 -3.38
C GLU A 255 -7.67 23.89 -3.15
N ILE A 256 -8.24 25.03 -2.71
CA ILE A 256 -9.69 25.18 -2.53
C ILE A 256 -10.28 25.72 -3.82
N LEU A 257 -11.08 24.90 -4.47
CA LEU A 257 -11.81 25.21 -5.68
C LEU A 257 -13.21 25.69 -5.30
N GLY A 258 -13.62 26.84 -5.84
CA GLY A 258 -14.92 27.43 -5.62
C GLY A 258 -15.98 27.04 -6.68
N PRO A 259 -17.17 27.67 -6.62
CA PRO A 259 -18.24 27.39 -7.56
C PRO A 259 -17.82 27.60 -9.02
N GLY A 260 -18.04 26.58 -9.86
CA GLY A 260 -17.68 26.61 -11.28
C GLY A 260 -16.20 26.28 -11.58
N GLU A 261 -15.35 26.07 -10.59
CA GLU A 261 -13.95 25.71 -10.77
C GLU A 261 -13.71 24.19 -10.80
N HIS A 262 -14.73 23.40 -10.52
CA HIS A 262 -14.70 21.94 -10.50
C HIS A 262 -16.02 21.35 -11.03
N PRO A 263 -16.04 20.09 -11.49
CA PRO A 263 -17.24 19.46 -12.05
C PRO A 263 -18.18 18.85 -11.00
N PHE A 264 -17.79 18.78 -9.73
CA PHE A 264 -18.54 18.07 -8.69
C PHE A 264 -19.84 18.77 -8.32
N PRO A 265 -20.89 18.03 -7.88
CA PRO A 265 -22.21 18.58 -7.57
C PRO A 265 -22.26 19.29 -6.20
N THR A 266 -21.20 19.98 -5.82
CA THR A 266 -21.07 20.72 -4.55
C THR A 266 -20.57 22.15 -4.84
N LYS A 267 -20.63 23.03 -3.85
CA LYS A 267 -20.16 24.41 -4.00
C LYS A 267 -18.64 24.53 -4.04
N TYR A 268 -17.95 23.68 -3.29
CA TYR A 268 -16.51 23.69 -3.15
C TYR A 268 -15.93 22.29 -3.34
N ALA A 269 -14.67 22.24 -3.71
CA ALA A 269 -13.86 21.05 -3.65
C ALA A 269 -12.47 21.38 -3.12
N ILE A 270 -11.91 20.51 -2.30
CA ILE A 270 -10.53 20.61 -1.85
C ILE A 270 -9.73 19.60 -2.66
N ARG A 271 -8.80 20.07 -3.47
CA ARG A 271 -7.84 19.25 -4.20
C ARG A 271 -6.57 19.11 -3.39
N SER A 272 -6.06 17.91 -3.24
CA SER A 272 -4.77 17.62 -2.62
C SER A 272 -4.04 16.48 -3.35
N PRO A 273 -2.72 16.54 -3.53
CA PRO A 273 -1.95 15.41 -4.01
C PRO A 273 -1.95 14.29 -2.96
N SER A 274 -2.04 13.07 -3.40
CA SER A 274 -2.09 11.89 -2.54
C SER A 274 -1.30 10.75 -3.14
N LEU A 275 -0.70 9.90 -2.29
CA LEU A 275 -0.09 8.66 -2.74
C LEU A 275 -1.17 7.57 -2.82
N GLY A 276 -1.37 7.06 -4.03
CA GLY A 276 -2.17 5.87 -4.31
C GLY A 276 -1.31 4.62 -4.20
N ILE A 277 -1.93 3.52 -3.77
CA ILE A 277 -1.32 2.20 -3.75
C ILE A 277 -2.32 1.22 -4.35
N GLU A 278 -1.90 0.41 -5.29
CA GLU A 278 -2.69 -0.71 -5.82
C GLU A 278 -2.38 -1.98 -5.03
N PRO A 279 -3.25 -2.46 -4.12
CA PRO A 279 -2.91 -3.51 -3.19
C PRO A 279 -2.39 -4.78 -3.84
N ASN A 280 -3.03 -5.20 -4.94
CA ASN A 280 -2.68 -6.45 -5.61
C ASN A 280 -1.31 -6.37 -6.28
N LEU A 281 -1.01 -5.28 -7.01
CA LEU A 281 0.30 -5.07 -7.62
C LEU A 281 1.39 -4.91 -6.56
N TYR A 282 1.11 -4.10 -5.55
CA TYR A 282 2.04 -3.80 -4.47
C TYR A 282 2.46 -5.04 -3.68
N LEU A 283 1.49 -5.83 -3.24
CA LEU A 283 1.76 -7.01 -2.42
C LEU A 283 2.38 -8.15 -3.24
N ASP A 284 1.93 -8.36 -4.49
CA ASP A 284 2.56 -9.32 -5.41
C ASP A 284 4.03 -8.96 -5.65
N ARG A 285 4.32 -7.67 -5.88
CA ARG A 285 5.70 -7.21 -6.06
C ARG A 285 6.55 -7.43 -4.80
N LEU A 286 6.02 -7.15 -3.63
CA LEU A 286 6.73 -7.40 -2.36
C LEU A 286 7.02 -8.89 -2.15
N VAL A 287 6.07 -9.78 -2.48
CA VAL A 287 6.30 -11.23 -2.44
C VAL A 287 7.44 -11.63 -3.39
N ARG A 288 7.41 -11.16 -4.63
CA ARG A 288 8.46 -11.44 -5.61
C ARG A 288 9.83 -10.97 -5.14
N ASP A 289 9.91 -9.73 -4.66
CA ASP A 289 11.16 -9.20 -4.14
C ASP A 289 11.65 -10.00 -2.93
N PHE A 290 10.75 -10.35 -2.01
CA PHE A 290 11.09 -11.19 -0.86
C PHE A 290 11.71 -12.52 -1.28
N MET A 291 11.11 -13.18 -2.27
CA MET A 291 11.61 -14.47 -2.81
C MET A 291 12.94 -14.31 -3.56
N ILE A 292 13.08 -13.26 -4.40
CA ILE A 292 14.33 -12.98 -5.15
C ILE A 292 15.52 -12.78 -4.21
N PHE A 293 15.28 -12.15 -3.04
CA PHE A 293 16.32 -11.95 -2.03
C PHE A 293 16.45 -13.15 -1.05
N GLY A 294 16.05 -14.35 -1.47
CA GLY A 294 16.29 -15.59 -0.75
C GLY A 294 15.30 -15.92 0.37
N GLY A 295 14.20 -15.16 0.48
CA GLY A 295 13.14 -15.43 1.43
C GLY A 295 12.39 -16.73 1.13
N LYS A 296 11.81 -17.34 2.17
CA LYS A 296 11.00 -18.56 2.07
C LYS A 296 9.61 -18.27 2.62
N ILE A 297 8.56 -18.80 1.95
CA ILE A 297 7.18 -18.73 2.43
C ILE A 297 6.69 -20.14 2.69
N VAL A 298 6.18 -20.37 3.91
CA VAL A 298 5.61 -21.63 4.36
C VAL A 298 4.14 -21.39 4.73
N ILE A 299 3.24 -22.13 4.10
CA ILE A 299 1.81 -22.05 4.45
C ILE A 299 1.63 -22.82 5.76
N ARG A 300 1.35 -22.07 6.81
CA ARG A 300 1.16 -22.60 8.15
C ARG A 300 0.30 -21.66 9.01
N LYS A 301 -0.67 -22.23 9.71
CA LYS A 301 -1.47 -21.57 10.74
C LYS A 301 -0.88 -21.90 12.12
N PHE A 302 -0.90 -20.91 13.01
CA PHE A 302 -0.57 -21.06 14.42
C PHE A 302 -1.81 -20.76 15.25
N ASP A 303 -2.15 -21.61 16.19
CA ASP A 303 -3.32 -21.47 17.03
C ASP A 303 -2.97 -21.02 18.46
N THR A 304 -1.74 -21.33 18.92
CA THR A 304 -1.26 -21.01 20.26
C THR A 304 0.20 -20.53 20.22
N VAL A 305 0.62 -19.79 21.26
CA VAL A 305 2.05 -19.40 21.43
C VAL A 305 2.96 -20.64 21.49
N ARG A 306 2.47 -21.77 22.03
CA ARG A 306 3.24 -23.02 22.09
C ARG A 306 3.62 -23.54 20.69
N ASP A 307 2.81 -23.27 19.67
CA ASP A 307 3.11 -23.68 18.30
C ASP A 307 4.38 -23.00 17.78
N LEU A 308 4.71 -21.81 18.31
CA LEU A 308 5.92 -21.06 17.94
C LEU A 308 7.19 -21.79 18.41
N MET A 309 7.10 -22.57 19.48
CA MET A 309 8.25 -23.34 20.02
C MET A 309 8.76 -24.39 19.04
N SER A 310 7.91 -24.80 18.07
CA SER A 310 8.29 -25.74 17.01
C SER A 310 9.08 -25.08 15.85
N LEU A 311 9.21 -23.75 15.83
CA LEU A 311 9.97 -23.04 14.82
C LEU A 311 11.48 -23.15 15.09
N PRO A 312 12.32 -23.32 14.05
CA PRO A 312 13.77 -23.33 14.23
C PRO A 312 14.35 -21.95 14.56
N GLU A 313 13.62 -20.87 14.22
CA GLU A 313 14.02 -19.49 14.48
C GLU A 313 13.77 -19.13 15.96
N SER A 314 14.78 -18.57 16.64
CA SER A 314 14.62 -18.01 17.98
C SER A 314 14.07 -16.58 17.99
N LEU A 315 14.11 -15.91 16.84
CA LEU A 315 13.52 -14.59 16.61
C LEU A 315 12.26 -14.71 15.75
N VAL A 316 11.15 -14.25 16.28
CA VAL A 316 9.83 -14.28 15.62
C VAL A 316 9.28 -12.87 15.54
N VAL A 317 8.75 -12.48 14.37
CA VAL A 317 8.02 -11.21 14.18
C VAL A 317 6.55 -11.53 14.01
N ASN A 318 5.71 -11.02 14.89
CA ASN A 318 4.27 -11.23 14.85
C ASN A 318 3.56 -10.15 14.05
N CYS A 319 3.16 -10.47 12.83
CA CYS A 319 2.34 -9.65 11.93
C CYS A 319 0.97 -10.30 11.64
N THR A 320 0.41 -11.05 12.60
CA THR A 320 -0.79 -11.86 12.38
C THR A 320 -2.11 -11.06 12.38
N GLY A 321 -2.06 -9.76 12.64
CA GLY A 321 -3.26 -8.90 12.65
C GLY A 321 -4.29 -9.40 13.66
N LEU A 322 -5.52 -9.70 13.22
CA LEU A 322 -6.59 -10.22 14.08
C LEU A 322 -6.24 -11.59 14.73
N GLY A 323 -5.31 -12.34 14.14
CA GLY A 323 -4.83 -13.59 14.71
C GLY A 323 -4.15 -13.42 16.06
N SER A 324 -3.64 -12.23 16.37
CA SER A 324 -3.03 -11.90 17.66
C SER A 324 -4.02 -12.00 18.82
N LYS A 325 -5.33 -11.88 18.55
CA LYS A 325 -6.38 -12.08 19.57
C LYS A 325 -6.27 -13.46 20.21
N THR A 326 -6.20 -14.48 19.40
CA THR A 326 -6.13 -15.88 19.91
C THR A 326 -4.70 -16.27 20.23
N LEU A 327 -3.74 -15.95 19.34
CA LEU A 327 -2.37 -16.41 19.45
C LEU A 327 -1.63 -15.80 20.67
N PHE A 328 -1.88 -14.52 20.99
CA PHE A 328 -1.22 -13.78 22.07
C PHE A 328 -2.18 -13.26 23.13
N ASN A 329 -3.44 -13.75 23.12
CA ASN A 329 -4.49 -13.34 24.05
C ASN A 329 -4.70 -11.81 24.12
N ASP A 330 -4.57 -11.13 22.96
CA ASP A 330 -4.85 -9.71 22.85
C ASP A 330 -6.34 -9.44 22.79
N ASN A 331 -6.95 -9.19 23.96
CA ASN A 331 -8.38 -8.98 24.08
C ASN A 331 -8.84 -7.59 23.62
N GLU A 332 -7.90 -6.66 23.40
CA GLU A 332 -8.23 -5.33 22.88
C GLU A 332 -8.48 -5.36 21.37
N ILE A 333 -7.84 -6.28 20.63
CA ILE A 333 -7.95 -6.30 19.18
C ILE A 333 -9.36 -6.79 18.74
N GLU A 334 -9.98 -6.02 17.87
CA GLU A 334 -11.26 -6.32 17.27
C GLU A 334 -11.29 -5.96 15.77
N PRO A 335 -12.18 -6.57 14.97
CA PRO A 335 -12.31 -6.21 13.58
C PRO A 335 -13.08 -4.90 13.40
N ILE A 336 -12.64 -4.07 12.45
CA ILE A 336 -13.53 -3.12 11.78
C ILE A 336 -13.74 -3.62 10.37
N LYS A 337 -14.93 -4.15 10.11
CA LYS A 337 -15.31 -4.64 8.80
C LYS A 337 -15.39 -3.49 7.81
N GLY A 338 -14.74 -3.67 6.67
CA GLY A 338 -14.82 -2.79 5.51
C GLY A 338 -15.33 -3.55 4.31
N GLN A 339 -16.02 -2.85 3.42
CA GLN A 339 -16.55 -3.40 2.19
C GLN A 339 -16.31 -2.43 1.04
N LEU A 340 -15.92 -2.95 -0.12
CA LEU A 340 -15.67 -2.20 -1.33
C LEU A 340 -16.37 -2.88 -2.49
N THR A 341 -17.04 -2.10 -3.33
CA THR A 341 -17.57 -2.56 -4.61
C THR A 341 -16.63 -2.11 -5.73
N VAL A 342 -16.26 -3.02 -6.60
CA VAL A 342 -15.32 -2.77 -7.70
C VAL A 342 -16.07 -2.81 -9.02
N CYS A 343 -16.02 -1.72 -9.77
CA CYS A 343 -16.57 -1.59 -11.12
C CYS A 343 -15.47 -1.75 -12.18
N VAL A 344 -15.87 -1.96 -13.44
CA VAL A 344 -14.98 -2.05 -14.60
C VAL A 344 -14.01 -0.86 -14.64
N PRO A 345 -12.70 -1.09 -14.90
CA PRO A 345 -11.71 -0.01 -14.99
C PRO A 345 -12.08 1.06 -16.00
N GLN A 346 -11.62 2.29 -15.73
CA GLN A 346 -11.76 3.44 -16.61
C GLN A 346 -10.41 4.18 -16.66
N PRO A 347 -9.54 3.87 -17.64
CA PRO A 347 -8.15 4.35 -17.68
C PRO A 347 -8.01 5.87 -17.72
N GLU A 348 -9.01 6.59 -18.29
CA GLU A 348 -9.04 8.05 -18.33
C GLU A 348 -9.36 8.71 -16.98
N LEU A 349 -9.79 7.93 -15.97
CA LEU A 349 -10.06 8.42 -14.62
C LEU A 349 -8.76 8.45 -13.82
N ASN A 350 -8.18 9.63 -13.67
CA ASN A 350 -6.87 9.86 -13.07
C ASN A 350 -6.93 10.65 -11.75
N TYR A 351 -8.07 10.68 -11.10
CA TYR A 351 -8.29 11.33 -9.80
C TYR A 351 -9.20 10.48 -8.93
N ARG A 352 -9.12 10.66 -7.62
CA ARG A 352 -10.10 10.13 -6.68
C ARG A 352 -10.99 11.26 -6.18
N VAL A 353 -12.22 10.93 -5.82
CA VAL A 353 -13.15 11.90 -5.27
C VAL A 353 -13.97 11.30 -4.14
N SER A 354 -14.18 12.09 -3.10
CA SER A 354 -15.10 11.79 -2.01
C SER A 354 -16.04 12.96 -1.76
N GLY A 355 -17.27 12.69 -1.32
CA GLY A 355 -18.23 13.73 -1.03
C GLY A 355 -19.65 13.22 -0.86
N ARG A 356 -20.58 14.15 -0.86
CA ARG A 356 -22.04 13.88 -0.80
C ARG A 356 -22.75 14.76 -1.83
N LEU A 357 -23.82 14.24 -2.40
CA LEU A 357 -24.67 15.01 -3.31
C LEU A 357 -25.43 16.13 -2.57
N SER A 358 -25.81 15.87 -1.33
CA SER A 358 -26.47 16.82 -0.44
C SER A 358 -26.15 16.47 1.03
N LYS A 359 -26.56 17.33 1.95
CA LYS A 359 -26.38 17.12 3.39
C LYS A 359 -26.94 15.78 3.88
N ASP A 360 -28.07 15.36 3.34
CA ASP A 360 -28.80 14.15 3.75
C ASP A 360 -28.47 12.95 2.87
N ALA A 361 -27.68 13.11 1.80
CA ALA A 361 -27.26 12.03 0.94
C ALA A 361 -26.16 11.19 1.61
N ALA A 362 -26.11 9.90 1.25
CA ALA A 362 -25.02 9.02 1.66
C ALA A 362 -23.68 9.53 1.12
N PHE A 363 -22.63 9.32 1.89
CA PHE A 363 -21.27 9.67 1.49
C PHE A 363 -20.77 8.69 0.43
N THR A 364 -20.17 9.22 -0.63
CA THR A 364 -19.50 8.41 -1.65
C THR A 364 -18.01 8.62 -1.62
N ASP A 365 -17.27 7.57 -1.97
CA ASP A 365 -15.82 7.54 -2.08
C ASP A 365 -15.45 6.71 -3.30
N ILE A 366 -14.79 7.33 -4.28
CA ILE A 366 -14.50 6.76 -5.60
C ILE A 366 -13.00 6.82 -5.85
N ASN A 367 -12.38 5.66 -6.06
CA ASN A 367 -10.95 5.55 -6.28
C ASN A 367 -10.66 4.69 -7.51
N PRO A 368 -10.06 5.25 -8.59
CA PRO A 368 -9.63 4.47 -9.73
C PRO A 368 -8.38 3.66 -9.40
N ARG A 369 -8.37 2.42 -9.89
CA ARG A 369 -7.22 1.51 -9.86
C ARG A 369 -7.16 0.74 -11.18
N SER A 370 -6.03 0.11 -11.47
CA SER A 370 -5.89 -0.72 -12.68
C SER A 370 -6.83 -1.93 -12.69
N ASP A 371 -7.18 -2.45 -11.51
CA ASP A 371 -8.09 -3.59 -11.33
C ASP A 371 -9.58 -3.19 -11.23
N GLY A 372 -9.89 -1.90 -11.31
CA GLY A 372 -11.26 -1.38 -11.36
C GLY A 372 -11.46 -0.06 -10.61
N ILE A 373 -12.63 0.55 -10.79
CA ILE A 373 -13.05 1.70 -9.99
C ILE A 373 -13.61 1.17 -8.67
N VAL A 374 -12.98 1.54 -7.56
CA VAL A 374 -13.41 1.14 -6.23
C VAL A 374 -14.39 2.15 -5.67
N VAL A 375 -15.56 1.67 -5.27
CA VAL A 375 -16.63 2.44 -4.64
C VAL A 375 -16.90 1.89 -3.25
N GLY A 376 -17.02 2.77 -2.28
CA GLY A 376 -17.51 2.40 -0.97
C GLY A 376 -16.70 2.98 0.16
N ASN A 377 -17.32 2.92 1.30
CA ASN A 377 -16.74 3.17 2.61
C ASN A 377 -17.67 2.53 3.63
N MET A 378 -17.18 1.53 4.33
CA MET A 378 -17.90 0.87 5.41
C MET A 378 -16.98 0.74 6.60
N ARG A 379 -17.49 1.03 7.79
CA ARG A 379 -16.83 0.82 9.08
C ARG A 379 -17.83 0.23 10.04
N ASP A 380 -17.82 -1.09 10.15
CA ASP A 380 -18.69 -1.84 11.05
C ASP A 380 -17.83 -2.55 12.09
N ARG A 381 -17.82 -1.96 13.29
CA ARG A 381 -16.93 -2.31 14.39
C ARG A 381 -17.45 -3.58 15.08
N GLY A 382 -16.54 -4.50 15.42
CA GLY A 382 -16.85 -5.75 16.11
C GLY A 382 -17.47 -6.82 15.22
N ASN A 383 -17.72 -6.55 13.94
CA ASN A 383 -18.29 -7.50 13.01
C ASN A 383 -17.22 -8.41 12.39
N TRP A 384 -17.27 -9.69 12.70
CA TRP A 384 -16.34 -10.73 12.20
C TRP A 384 -16.77 -11.38 10.88
N SER A 385 -17.96 -11.06 10.37
CA SER A 385 -18.46 -11.66 9.14
C SER A 385 -17.69 -11.18 7.91
N LEU A 386 -17.29 -12.10 7.05
CA LEU A 386 -16.73 -11.82 5.73
C LEU A 386 -17.80 -11.72 4.63
N GLU A 387 -19.09 -11.97 4.99
CA GLU A 387 -20.19 -11.83 4.05
C GLU A 387 -20.45 -10.35 3.71
N PRO A 388 -20.64 -9.98 2.45
CA PRO A 388 -21.01 -8.62 2.07
C PRO A 388 -22.33 -8.18 2.71
N ASN A 389 -22.38 -6.93 3.18
CA ASN A 389 -23.63 -6.28 3.56
C ASN A 389 -24.27 -5.68 2.29
N MET A 390 -25.33 -6.32 1.80
CA MET A 390 -25.96 -5.96 0.53
C MET A 390 -26.70 -4.62 0.59
N GLU A 391 -27.22 -4.23 1.75
CA GLU A 391 -27.88 -2.93 1.95
C GLU A 391 -26.87 -1.78 1.87
N VAL A 392 -25.75 -1.88 2.61
CA VAL A 392 -24.67 -0.90 2.54
C VAL A 392 -24.06 -0.84 1.14
N ARG A 393 -23.94 -1.98 0.46
CA ARG A 393 -23.51 -2.02 -0.94
C ARG A 393 -24.43 -1.21 -1.83
N GLN A 394 -25.75 -1.43 -1.69
CA GLN A 394 -26.77 -0.70 -2.44
C GLN A 394 -26.65 0.82 -2.19
N GLN A 395 -26.62 1.22 -0.92
CA GLN A 395 -26.51 2.64 -0.53
C GLN A 395 -25.25 3.31 -1.11
N ASN A 396 -24.09 2.67 -1.01
CA ASN A 396 -22.84 3.20 -1.54
C ASN A 396 -22.85 3.33 -3.06
N MET A 397 -23.37 2.33 -3.76
CA MET A 397 -23.46 2.36 -5.23
C MET A 397 -24.43 3.42 -5.71
N ASP A 398 -25.62 3.51 -5.11
CA ASP A 398 -26.62 4.50 -5.50
C ASP A 398 -26.13 5.93 -5.23
N ALA A 399 -25.44 6.15 -4.10
CA ALA A 399 -24.82 7.44 -3.82
C ALA A 399 -23.76 7.81 -4.88
N ALA A 400 -22.90 6.87 -5.27
CA ALA A 400 -21.88 7.10 -6.29
C ALA A 400 -22.49 7.35 -7.67
N ILE A 401 -23.50 6.57 -8.06
CA ILE A 401 -24.23 6.75 -9.34
C ILE A 401 -24.86 8.15 -9.39
N GLN A 402 -25.58 8.55 -8.34
CA GLN A 402 -26.22 9.86 -8.27
C GLN A 402 -25.22 11.01 -8.26
N PHE A 403 -24.12 10.87 -7.50
CA PHE A 403 -23.05 11.86 -7.45
C PHE A 403 -22.42 12.06 -8.84
N CYS A 404 -22.07 10.98 -9.53
CA CYS A 404 -21.49 11.04 -10.87
C CYS A 404 -22.46 11.61 -11.91
N ALA A 405 -23.75 11.24 -11.85
CA ALA A 405 -24.79 11.75 -12.75
C ALA A 405 -25.03 13.27 -12.59
N ALA A 406 -24.77 13.79 -11.39
CA ALA A 406 -24.93 15.22 -11.10
C ALA A 406 -23.66 16.05 -11.41
N MET A 407 -22.54 15.42 -11.79
CA MET A 407 -21.33 16.14 -12.20
C MET A 407 -21.57 16.93 -13.48
N ARG A 408 -20.98 18.13 -13.56
CA ARG A 408 -21.08 19.04 -14.71
C ARG A 408 -19.67 19.43 -15.16
N PRO A 409 -19.47 19.71 -16.46
CA PRO A 409 -18.21 20.29 -16.90
C PRO A 409 -17.91 21.58 -16.13
N ALA A 410 -16.67 21.76 -15.69
CA ALA A 410 -16.24 23.00 -15.07
C ALA A 410 -16.40 24.15 -16.07
N LEU A 411 -16.89 25.29 -15.61
CA LEU A 411 -17.01 26.48 -16.46
C LEU A 411 -15.59 27.01 -16.76
N HIS A 412 -15.32 27.26 -18.03
CA HIS A 412 -14.07 27.91 -18.41
C HIS A 412 -14.05 29.34 -17.85
N ARG A 413 -13.19 29.60 -16.89
CA ARG A 413 -12.84 30.97 -16.52
C ARG A 413 -12.04 31.61 -17.66
N GLY A 414 -12.65 32.56 -18.36
CA GLY A 414 -11.90 33.51 -19.14
C GLY A 414 -10.94 34.26 -18.23
N GLN A 415 -9.63 34.12 -18.49
CA GLN A 415 -8.51 34.88 -17.93
C GLN A 415 -8.57 35.16 -16.43
N LEU A 416 -8.04 34.24 -15.61
CA LEU A 416 -7.55 34.57 -14.28
C LEU A 416 -6.03 34.78 -14.35
N THR A 417 -5.63 35.95 -13.88
CA THR A 417 -4.26 36.42 -13.73
C THR A 417 -3.33 35.34 -13.20
N LYS A 418 -2.18 35.19 -13.88
CA LYS A 418 -1.07 34.32 -13.54
C LYS A 418 -0.68 34.48 -12.06
N SER A 419 -0.98 33.50 -11.24
CA SER A 419 -0.23 33.20 -10.04
C SER A 419 0.81 32.17 -10.42
N SER A 420 2.06 32.58 -10.50
CA SER A 420 3.20 31.71 -10.72
C SER A 420 3.39 30.83 -9.47
N ARG A 421 3.00 29.57 -9.55
CA ARG A 421 3.40 28.54 -8.57
C ARG A 421 4.40 27.60 -9.22
N PRO A 422 5.50 27.25 -8.53
CA PRO A 422 6.37 26.19 -8.98
C PRO A 422 5.63 24.85 -8.85
N SER A 423 5.56 24.11 -9.95
CA SER A 423 4.94 22.77 -10.02
C SER A 423 5.97 21.68 -9.71
N THR A 424 6.76 21.84 -8.66
CA THR A 424 7.71 20.82 -8.25
C THR A 424 7.34 20.31 -6.86
N ALA A 425 7.19 19.00 -6.75
CA ALA A 425 7.32 18.35 -5.45
C ALA A 425 8.60 18.86 -4.78
N PRO A 426 8.61 19.13 -3.47
CA PRO A 426 9.80 19.61 -2.80
C PRO A 426 10.99 18.69 -3.11
N SER A 427 12.13 19.27 -3.48
CA SER A 427 13.34 18.48 -3.73
C SER A 427 13.77 17.76 -2.46
N LEU A 428 14.45 16.64 -2.60
CA LEU A 428 14.98 15.87 -1.46
C LEU A 428 15.83 16.76 -0.53
N GLY A 429 16.51 17.79 -1.07
CA GLY A 429 17.30 18.75 -0.31
C GLY A 429 16.46 19.69 0.55
N GLU A 430 15.32 20.19 0.03
CA GLU A 430 14.38 21.00 0.81
C GLU A 430 13.69 20.20 1.93
N PHE A 431 13.52 18.88 1.70
CA PHE A 431 12.95 17.99 2.69
C PHE A 431 13.96 17.63 3.81
N LEU A 432 15.25 17.59 3.51
CA LEU A 432 16.29 17.17 4.47
C LEU A 432 16.81 18.31 5.35
N GLY A 433 16.33 19.56 5.18
CA GLY A 433 16.73 20.69 6.01
C GLY A 433 18.24 20.84 6.04
N ALA A 434 18.87 21.06 4.88
CA ALA A 434 20.29 21.37 4.83
C ALA A 434 20.51 22.69 5.54
N GLU A 435 20.80 22.64 6.83
CA GLU A 435 21.48 23.74 7.53
C GLU A 435 22.92 23.79 6.98
N SER A 436 23.22 24.88 6.30
CA SER A 436 24.58 25.30 6.01
C SER A 436 25.11 26.13 7.15
#